data_790389bb8774c84b8ac704558348389e
#
_entry.id   790389bb8774c84b8ac704558348389e
#
_cell.length_a   1.000
_cell.length_b   1.000
_cell.length_c   1.000
_cell.angle_alpha   90.00
_cell.angle_beta   90.00
_cell.angle_gamma   90.00
#
_symmetry.space_group_name_H-M   'P 1'
#
loop_
_entity.id
_entity.type
_entity.pdbx_description
1 polymer ?
#
loop_
_entity_poly.entity_id
_entity_poly.type
_entity_poly.pdbx_seq_one_letter_code
_entity_poly.pdbx_strand_id
1 'polypeptide(L)'
;MPPRRNTRKAATKLRSSCAAASTLDLVGDKWSLLVVRDLLHGKRTYGEILRSPEGIPTNILADRLARLEQVGIIESAAYQERPVRYAYTLTPKGRDLGDVVLALVRWGKKHIPGTRSLTEK
;
A
#
# COMPACT_ATOMS: atom_id res chain seq x y z
N MET A 1 -21.62 -10.32 -0.97
CA MET A 1 -21.30 -9.75 -1.29
C MET A 1 -21.12 -9.09 -1.51
N PRO A 2 -21.08 -9.14 -1.69
CA PRO A 2 -20.77 -8.49 -2.02
C PRO A 2 -20.47 -7.51 -2.17
N PRO A 3 -20.34 -7.28 -2.02
CA PRO A 3 -20.19 -5.99 -2.23
C PRO A 3 -18.99 -5.57 -2.86
N ARG A 4 -18.23 -6.21 -3.18
CA ARG A 4 -17.20 -5.84 -3.80
C ARG A 4 -17.43 -5.29 -5.06
N ARG A 5 -18.48 -5.47 -5.66
CA ARG A 5 -18.79 -4.91 -6.82
C ARG A 5 -19.06 -3.53 -6.72
N ASN A 6 -19.49 -3.05 -5.64
CA ASN A 6 -19.72 -1.67 -5.49
C ASN A 6 -18.43 -0.94 -5.47
N THR A 7 -17.42 -1.57 -4.94
CA THR A 7 -16.12 -1.01 -4.92
C THR A 7 -15.64 -0.77 -6.32
N ARG A 8 -15.96 -1.67 -7.20
CA ARG A 8 -15.58 -1.52 -8.54
C ARG A 8 -16.22 -0.34 -9.14
N LYS A 9 -17.46 -0.05 -8.84
CA LYS A 9 -18.11 1.08 -9.36
C LYS A 9 -17.48 2.31 -8.86
N ALA A 10 -17.10 2.37 -7.62
CA ALA A 10 -16.46 3.54 -7.08
C ALA A 10 -15.16 3.77 -7.81
N ALA A 11 -14.46 2.69 -8.14
CA ALA A 11 -13.20 2.83 -8.83
C ALA A 11 -13.37 3.35 -10.23
N THR A 12 -14.55 3.18 -10.83
CA THR A 12 -14.75 3.66 -12.17
C THR A 12 -15.23 5.10 -12.21
N LYS A 13 -15.50 5.71 -11.03
CA LYS A 13 -15.95 7.04 -10.99
C LYS A 13 -14.79 7.97 -10.78
N LEU A 14 -14.23 8.49 -11.83
CA LEU A 14 -13.00 9.27 -11.79
C LEU A 14 -13.26 10.76 -11.59
N ARG A 15 -12.41 11.42 -10.78
CA ARG A 15 -12.45 12.87 -10.67
C ARG A 15 -12.09 13.49 -12.00
N SER A 16 -11.18 12.86 -12.73
CA SER A 16 -10.77 13.32 -14.04
C SER A 16 -10.22 12.13 -14.80
N SER A 17 -9.90 12.33 -16.06
CA SER A 17 -9.28 11.27 -16.86
C SER A 17 -7.76 11.29 -16.78
N CYS A 18 -7.19 12.17 -15.96
CA CYS A 18 -5.75 12.23 -15.80
C CYS A 18 -5.27 11.00 -15.01
N ALA A 19 -4.34 10.25 -15.58
CA ALA A 19 -3.84 9.04 -14.93
C ALA A 19 -3.17 9.36 -13.59
N ALA A 20 -2.44 10.47 -13.52
CA ALA A 20 -1.78 10.83 -12.27
C ALA A 20 -2.81 11.13 -11.18
N ALA A 21 -3.84 11.89 -11.51
CA ALA A 21 -4.89 12.22 -10.55
C ALA A 21 -5.61 10.97 -10.09
N SER A 22 -5.91 10.06 -10.99
CA SER A 22 -6.60 8.83 -10.65
C SER A 22 -5.74 7.92 -9.77
N THR A 23 -4.45 7.88 -10.04
CA THR A 23 -3.53 7.12 -9.20
C THR A 23 -3.48 7.70 -7.79
N LEU A 24 -3.42 9.02 -7.68
CA LEU A 24 -3.39 9.65 -6.37
C LEU A 24 -4.68 9.42 -5.61
N ASP A 25 -5.80 9.27 -6.31
CA ASP A 25 -7.05 8.93 -5.63
C ASP A 25 -6.97 7.57 -4.93
N LEU A 26 -6.17 6.65 -5.48
CA LEU A 26 -6.02 5.33 -4.86
C LEU A 26 -4.93 5.29 -3.79
N VAL A 27 -3.80 5.92 -4.04
CA VAL A 27 -2.63 5.75 -3.18
C VAL A 27 -1.96 7.07 -2.77
N GLY A 28 -2.65 8.19 -2.92
CA GLY A 28 -2.04 9.49 -2.67
C GLY A 28 -2.01 9.92 -1.21
N ASP A 29 -2.59 9.14 -0.32
CA ASP A 29 -2.55 9.46 1.10
C ASP A 29 -1.15 9.18 1.67
N LYS A 30 -0.96 9.62 2.89
CA LYS A 30 0.33 9.54 3.55
C LYS A 30 0.86 8.12 3.75
N TRP A 31 -0.02 7.12 3.82
CA TRP A 31 0.36 5.79 4.28
C TRP A 31 0.37 4.69 3.24
N SER A 32 -0.47 4.78 2.20
CA SER A 32 -0.66 3.67 1.27
C SER A 32 0.62 3.22 0.57
N LEU A 33 1.39 4.16 0.04
CA LEU A 33 2.63 3.79 -0.64
C LEU A 33 3.70 3.29 0.31
N LEU A 34 3.63 3.68 1.60
CA LEU A 34 4.56 3.12 2.59
C LEU A 34 4.24 1.66 2.89
N VAL A 35 2.95 1.32 2.90
CA VAL A 35 2.56 -0.09 3.06
C VAL A 35 3.05 -0.89 1.85
N VAL A 36 2.88 -0.36 0.65
CA VAL A 36 3.37 -1.02 -0.56
C VAL A 36 4.90 -1.19 -0.48
N ARG A 37 5.61 -0.15 -0.03
CA ARG A 37 7.06 -0.23 0.15
C ARG A 37 7.44 -1.39 1.07
N ASP A 38 6.72 -1.50 2.19
CA ASP A 38 7.02 -2.55 3.16
C ASP A 38 6.82 -3.94 2.57
N LEU A 39 5.75 -4.11 1.81
CA LEU A 39 5.49 -5.40 1.16
C LEU A 39 6.51 -5.70 0.07
N LEU A 40 6.98 -4.67 -0.63
CA LEU A 40 8.06 -4.84 -1.61
C LEU A 40 9.34 -5.32 -0.93
N HIS A 41 9.56 -4.92 0.31
CA HIS A 41 10.75 -5.31 1.06
C HIS A 41 10.58 -6.60 1.85
N GLY A 42 9.50 -7.32 1.62
CA GLY A 42 9.33 -8.65 2.19
C GLY A 42 8.51 -8.75 3.46
N LYS A 43 8.00 -7.65 3.97
CA LYS A 43 7.10 -7.73 5.12
C LYS A 43 5.80 -8.39 4.66
N ARG A 44 5.17 -9.12 5.55
CA ARG A 44 3.98 -9.90 5.20
C ARG A 44 2.83 -9.72 6.16
N THR A 45 3.10 -9.45 7.42
CA THR A 45 2.05 -9.47 8.44
C THR A 45 1.74 -8.07 8.93
N TYR A 46 0.55 -7.92 9.49
CA TYR A 46 0.12 -6.67 10.08
C TYR A 46 1.16 -6.17 11.09
N GLY A 47 1.62 -7.08 11.97
CA GLY A 47 2.60 -6.69 12.98
C GLY A 47 3.92 -6.23 12.41
N GLU A 48 4.38 -6.87 11.34
CA GLU A 48 5.62 -6.46 10.71
C GLU A 48 5.51 -5.07 10.11
N ILE A 49 4.39 -4.79 9.46
CA ILE A 49 4.17 -3.48 8.85
C ILE A 49 4.02 -2.42 9.94
N LEU A 50 3.33 -2.77 11.03
CA LEU A 50 3.10 -1.85 12.11
C LEU A 50 4.42 -1.37 12.76
N ARG A 51 5.44 -2.21 12.70
CA ARG A 51 6.73 -1.87 13.29
C ARG A 51 7.62 -1.00 12.42
N SER A 52 7.15 -0.58 11.27
CA SER A 52 7.92 0.33 10.42
C SER A 52 8.14 1.67 11.12
N PRO A 53 9.27 2.31 10.81
CA PRO A 53 9.68 3.50 11.59
C PRO A 53 8.75 4.69 11.53
N GLU A 54 7.89 4.77 10.53
CA GLU A 54 7.01 5.91 10.39
C GLU A 54 5.87 5.92 11.42
N GLY A 55 5.63 4.79 12.07
CA GLY A 55 4.66 4.76 13.17
C GLY A 55 3.21 4.87 12.77
N ILE A 56 2.80 4.12 11.77
CA ILE A 56 1.41 4.15 11.32
C ILE A 56 0.48 3.75 12.48
N PRO A 57 -0.60 4.51 12.74
CA PRO A 57 -1.55 4.11 13.78
C PRO A 57 -2.28 2.83 13.39
N THR A 58 -2.63 2.03 14.39
CA THR A 58 -3.22 0.71 14.15
C THR A 58 -4.51 0.76 13.35
N ASN A 59 -5.39 1.69 13.66
CA ASN A 59 -6.66 1.79 12.94
C ASN A 59 -6.45 2.24 11.49
N ILE A 60 -5.45 3.07 11.26
CA ILE A 60 -5.14 3.52 9.91
C ILE A 60 -4.57 2.35 9.10
N LEU A 61 -3.67 1.57 9.69
CA LEU A 61 -3.11 0.43 8.98
C LEU A 61 -4.19 -0.56 8.59
N ALA A 62 -5.09 -0.88 9.52
CA ALA A 62 -6.19 -1.79 9.21
C ALA A 62 -7.03 -1.26 8.06
N ASP A 63 -7.33 0.03 8.07
CA ASP A 63 -8.12 0.65 7.01
C ASP A 63 -7.40 0.61 5.67
N ARG A 64 -6.13 0.92 5.66
CA ARG A 64 -5.36 0.94 4.41
C ARG A 64 -5.20 -0.44 3.82
N LEU A 65 -4.98 -1.45 4.65
CA LEU A 65 -4.90 -2.82 4.16
C LEU A 65 -6.22 -3.23 3.51
N ALA A 66 -7.34 -2.89 4.14
CA ALA A 66 -8.66 -3.22 3.57
C ALA A 66 -8.86 -2.52 2.24
N ARG A 67 -8.53 -1.23 2.16
CA ARG A 67 -8.69 -0.47 0.92
C ARG A 67 -7.80 -0.98 -0.19
N LEU A 68 -6.55 -1.26 0.12
CA LEU A 68 -5.61 -1.75 -0.89
C LEU A 68 -6.04 -3.10 -1.42
N GLU A 69 -6.63 -3.92 -0.57
CA GLU A 69 -7.17 -5.20 -1.01
C GLU A 69 -8.39 -5.01 -1.90
N GLN A 70 -9.27 -4.09 -1.53
CA GLN A 70 -10.45 -3.81 -2.33
C GLN A 70 -10.13 -3.36 -3.74
N VAL A 71 -9.10 -2.56 -3.90
CA VAL A 71 -8.74 -2.06 -5.23
C VAL A 71 -7.74 -2.95 -5.96
N GLY A 72 -7.43 -4.12 -5.39
CA GLY A 72 -6.62 -5.11 -6.08
C GLY A 72 -5.13 -4.90 -6.06
N ILE A 73 -4.64 -4.07 -5.14
CA ILE A 73 -3.20 -3.82 -5.02
C ILE A 73 -2.53 -4.89 -4.17
N ILE A 74 -3.24 -5.40 -3.15
CA ILE A 74 -2.74 -6.47 -2.33
C ILE A 74 -3.78 -7.56 -2.21
N GLU A 75 -3.34 -8.72 -1.76
CA GLU A 75 -4.25 -9.80 -1.41
C GLU A 75 -3.78 -10.41 -0.10
N SER A 76 -4.70 -11.05 0.60
CA SER A 76 -4.38 -11.66 1.88
C SER A 76 -4.72 -13.14 1.86
N ALA A 77 -4.01 -13.90 2.68
CA ALA A 77 -4.31 -15.31 2.87
C ALA A 77 -4.06 -15.64 4.33
N ALA A 78 -4.94 -16.45 4.91
CA ALA A 78 -4.76 -16.88 6.28
C ALA A 78 -3.56 -17.83 6.36
N TYR A 79 -2.66 -17.58 7.30
CA TYR A 79 -1.55 -18.50 7.53
C TYR A 79 -1.68 -19.20 8.88
N GLN A 80 -2.69 -18.84 9.65
CA GLN A 80 -2.94 -19.41 10.95
C GLN A 80 -4.45 -19.32 11.21
N GLU A 81 -5.03 -20.32 11.84
CA GLU A 81 -6.47 -20.34 12.02
C GLU A 81 -6.98 -20.08 13.42
N ARG A 82 -6.16 -20.23 14.43
CA ARG A 82 -6.59 -20.03 15.81
C ARG A 82 -5.54 -19.30 16.60
N PRO A 83 -5.67 -18.00 16.76
CA PRO A 83 -6.63 -17.12 16.09
C PRO A 83 -6.28 -16.93 14.63
N VAL A 84 -7.23 -16.47 13.86
CA VAL A 84 -6.98 -16.23 12.45
C VAL A 84 -5.99 -15.12 12.27
N ARG A 85 -4.97 -15.37 11.45
CA ARG A 85 -3.97 -14.37 11.11
C ARG A 85 -3.71 -14.41 9.62
N TYR A 86 -3.52 -13.25 9.04
CA TYR A 86 -3.37 -13.10 7.59
C TYR A 86 -1.99 -12.61 7.21
N ALA A 87 -1.51 -13.10 6.08
CA ALA A 87 -0.33 -12.56 5.44
C ALA A 87 -0.76 -11.83 4.19
N TYR A 88 -0.07 -10.74 3.89
CA TYR A 88 -0.40 -9.86 2.78
C TYR A 88 0.70 -9.92 1.73
N THR A 89 0.31 -9.92 0.47
CA THR A 89 1.26 -9.89 -0.64
C THR A 89 0.75 -8.93 -1.70
N LEU A 90 1.67 -8.44 -2.50
CA LEU A 90 1.30 -7.57 -3.62
C LEU A 90 0.80 -8.40 -4.77
N THR A 91 -0.28 -7.94 -5.39
CA THR A 91 -0.72 -8.51 -6.66
C THR A 91 0.19 -7.99 -7.77
N PRO A 92 0.10 -8.50 -9.00
CA PRO A 92 0.85 -7.91 -10.12
C PRO A 92 0.60 -6.41 -10.26
N LYS A 93 -0.66 -5.99 -10.08
CA LYS A 93 -1.02 -4.57 -10.11
C LYS A 93 -0.28 -3.81 -9.00
N GLY A 94 -0.20 -4.40 -7.84
CA GLY A 94 0.51 -3.77 -6.72
C GLY A 94 2.01 -3.71 -6.95
N ARG A 95 2.58 -4.76 -7.54
CA ARG A 95 4.01 -4.77 -7.79
C ARG A 95 4.41 -3.69 -8.79
N ASP A 96 3.53 -3.34 -9.68
CA ASP A 96 3.80 -2.26 -10.64
C ASP A 96 4.00 -0.92 -9.94
N LEU A 97 3.50 -0.76 -8.72
CA LEU A 97 3.74 0.44 -7.94
C LEU A 97 5.19 0.55 -7.45
N GLY A 98 5.98 -0.50 -7.63
CA GLY A 98 7.40 -0.43 -7.28
C GLY A 98 8.12 0.72 -7.96
N ASP A 99 7.78 1.00 -9.22
CA ASP A 99 8.40 2.11 -9.94
C ASP A 99 7.98 3.46 -9.33
N VAL A 100 6.76 3.55 -8.83
CA VAL A 100 6.29 4.77 -8.19
C VAL A 100 7.05 4.99 -6.89
N VAL A 101 7.19 3.95 -6.09
CA VAL A 101 7.93 4.04 -4.83
C VAL A 101 9.38 4.42 -5.10
N LEU A 102 9.99 3.81 -6.11
CA LEU A 102 11.37 4.12 -6.46
C LEU A 102 11.52 5.57 -6.89
N ALA A 103 10.56 6.08 -7.65
CA ALA A 103 10.59 7.48 -8.07
C ALA A 103 10.50 8.42 -6.86
N LEU A 104 9.68 8.07 -5.87
CA LEU A 104 9.61 8.86 -4.65
C LEU A 104 10.94 8.86 -3.91
N VAL A 105 11.59 7.71 -3.84
CA VAL A 105 12.91 7.60 -3.20
C VAL A 105 13.92 8.47 -3.91
N ARG A 106 13.95 8.40 -5.24
CA ARG A 106 14.90 9.19 -6.01
C ARG A 106 14.71 10.67 -5.80
N TRP A 107 13.48 11.13 -5.87
CA TRP A 107 13.18 12.54 -5.69
C TRP A 107 13.56 13.00 -4.29
N GLY A 108 13.20 12.16 -3.29
CA GLY A 108 13.50 12.50 -1.89
C GLY A 108 14.98 12.58 -1.61
N LYS A 109 15.75 11.61 -2.11
CA LYS A 109 17.20 11.61 -1.90
C LYS A 109 17.84 12.85 -2.52
N LYS A 110 17.32 13.28 -3.66
CA LYS A 110 17.90 14.42 -4.36
C LYS A 110 17.55 15.75 -3.70
N HIS A 111 16.36 15.87 -3.16
CA HIS A 111 15.85 17.17 -2.74
C HIS A 111 15.61 17.35 -1.24
N ILE A 112 15.58 16.27 -0.47
CA ILE A 112 15.35 16.36 0.97
C ILE A 112 16.59 15.89 1.70
N PRO A 113 17.36 16.83 2.31
CA PRO A 113 18.60 16.46 2.98
C PRO A 113 18.38 15.45 4.10
N GLY A 114 19.30 14.51 4.21
CA GLY A 114 19.25 13.52 5.28
C GLY A 114 18.39 12.30 5.00
N THR A 115 17.77 12.25 3.83
CA THR A 115 16.91 11.08 3.51
C THR A 115 17.69 10.01 2.75
N ARG A 116 17.15 8.79 2.81
CA ARG A 116 17.75 7.65 2.13
C ARG A 116 16.65 6.63 1.86
N SER A 117 16.95 5.60 1.07
CA SER A 117 15.99 4.55 0.86
C SER A 117 15.96 3.63 2.09
N LEU A 118 14.92 2.82 2.22
CA LEU A 118 14.76 1.94 3.36
C LEU A 118 15.93 0.96 3.52
N THR A 119 16.51 0.53 2.41
CA THR A 119 17.58 -0.46 2.44
C THR A 119 18.97 0.14 2.65
N GLU A 120 19.11 1.45 2.65
CA GLU A 120 20.41 2.09 2.86
C GLU A 120 20.73 2.23 4.33
N LYS A 121 22.00 2.14 4.67
CA LYS A 121 22.44 2.26 6.06
C LYS A 121 22.89 3.64 6.42
#